data_f32167ad8cb3adf9be3cc5f9145b4d12
#
_entry.id   f32167ad8cb3adf9be3cc5f9145b4d12
#
_cell.length_a   1.000
_cell.length_b   1.000
_cell.length_c   1.000
_cell.angle_alpha   90.00
_cell.angle_beta   90.00
_cell.angle_gamma   90.00
#
_symmetry.space_group_name_H-M   'P 1'
#
loop_
_entity.id
_entity.type
_entity.pdbx_description
1 polymer ?
#
loop_
_entity_poly.entity_id
_entity_poly.type
_entity_poly.pdbx_seq_one_letter_code
_entity_poly.pdbx_strand_id
1 'polypeptide(L)'
;MGRELLKDSSGCVKHVDAKESAVITAVLKDVDDVAINKAVLQSLTLTLVNAEDGTVLNGRDRQDILDTNNGSVTEDGVVTIKLQPADNAVCGASMNEIEEHYATLRWTYADTDGDPMSGAHQWVIQVHASP
;
A
#
# COMPACT_ATOMS: atom_id res chain seq x y z
N MET A 1 5.22 -6.23 20.80
CA MET A 1 4.94 -5.20 19.96
C MET A 1 5.43 -5.35 18.52
N GLY A 2 4.53 -5.57 17.64
CA GLY A 2 4.91 -5.80 16.26
C GLY A 2 5.48 -4.58 15.54
N ARG A 3 5.39 -3.41 16.17
CA ARG A 3 5.77 -2.20 15.47
C ARG A 3 7.25 -2.12 15.18
N GLU A 4 8.09 -2.65 16.05
CA GLU A 4 9.52 -2.65 15.78
C GLU A 4 9.85 -3.46 14.52
N LEU A 5 9.11 -4.53 14.30
CA LEU A 5 9.31 -5.34 13.11
C LEU A 5 8.95 -4.57 11.84
N LEU A 6 7.98 -3.66 11.95
CA LEU A 6 7.51 -2.90 10.81
C LEU A 6 8.42 -1.75 10.47
N LYS A 7 9.33 -1.41 11.37
CA LYS A 7 10.28 -0.32 11.15
C LYS A 7 11.59 -0.82 10.57
N ASP A 8 11.57 -1.98 10.00
CA ASP A 8 12.78 -2.52 9.45
C ASP A 8 13.28 -1.70 8.26
N SER A 9 14.41 -2.10 7.75
CA SER A 9 15.08 -1.36 6.69
C SER A 9 14.36 -1.44 5.36
N SER A 10 13.31 -2.23 5.27
CA SER A 10 12.59 -2.38 4.01
C SER A 10 11.72 -1.17 3.65
N GLY A 11 11.52 -0.25 4.59
CA GLY A 11 10.68 0.90 4.34
C GLY A 11 9.20 0.60 4.44
N CYS A 12 8.82 -0.44 5.15
CA CYS A 12 7.41 -0.81 5.30
C CYS A 12 6.64 0.12 6.21
N VAL A 13 7.32 1.01 6.93
CA VAL A 13 6.67 2.00 7.78
C VAL A 13 6.82 3.38 7.16
N LYS A 14 5.71 4.08 7.05
CA LYS A 14 5.68 5.41 6.50
C LYS A 14 5.04 6.36 7.50
N HIS A 15 5.66 7.51 7.73
CA HIS A 15 5.13 8.54 8.62
C HIS A 15 4.51 9.65 7.79
N VAL A 16 3.28 10.03 8.10
CA VAL A 16 2.54 11.03 7.34
C VAL A 16 1.76 11.89 8.34
N ASP A 17 1.71 13.20 8.10
CA ASP A 17 0.81 14.05 8.87
C ASP A 17 -0.62 13.89 8.36
N ALA A 18 -1.58 14.03 9.29
CA ALA A 18 -2.98 13.86 8.94
C ALA A 18 -3.39 14.80 7.82
N LYS A 19 -4.14 14.28 6.85
CA LYS A 19 -4.66 15.03 5.70
C LYS A 19 -3.58 15.59 4.78
N GLU A 20 -2.37 15.03 4.84
CA GLU A 20 -1.30 15.37 3.90
C GLU A 20 -1.19 14.29 2.85
N SER A 21 -0.63 14.67 1.70
CA SER A 21 -0.34 13.70 0.65
C SER A 21 0.92 12.94 0.97
N ALA A 22 1.03 11.73 0.43
CA ALA A 22 2.24 10.92 0.59
C ALA A 22 2.42 10.05 -0.64
N VAL A 23 3.66 9.59 -0.84
CA VAL A 23 3.96 8.69 -1.95
C VAL A 23 4.61 7.45 -1.37
N ILE A 24 4.08 6.29 -1.75
CA ILE A 24 4.70 5.02 -1.39
C ILE A 24 5.03 4.25 -2.67
N THR A 25 6.13 3.51 -2.62
CA THR A 25 6.61 2.76 -3.77
C THR A 25 6.95 1.33 -3.37
N ALA A 26 6.84 0.43 -4.33
CA ALA A 26 7.22 -0.96 -4.13
C ALA A 26 7.63 -1.56 -5.46
N VAL A 27 8.48 -2.58 -5.41
CA VAL A 27 8.79 -3.39 -6.59
C VAL A 27 8.00 -4.68 -6.47
N LEU A 28 7.19 -4.97 -7.50
CA LEU A 28 6.42 -6.21 -7.52
C LEU A 28 7.37 -7.35 -7.84
N LYS A 29 7.34 -8.38 -7.01
CA LYS A 29 8.25 -9.51 -7.15
C LYS A 29 7.47 -10.81 -7.33
N ASP A 30 8.04 -11.72 -8.10
CA ASP A 30 7.48 -13.06 -8.26
C ASP A 30 7.96 -13.96 -7.12
N VAL A 31 7.58 -15.24 -7.19
CA VAL A 31 7.91 -16.20 -6.14
C VAL A 31 9.42 -16.46 -6.02
N ASP A 32 10.18 -16.11 -7.04
CA ASP A 32 11.64 -16.25 -7.05
C ASP A 32 12.35 -14.96 -6.71
N ASP A 33 11.60 -13.97 -6.18
CA ASP A 33 12.12 -12.67 -5.78
C ASP A 33 12.68 -11.86 -6.95
N VAL A 34 12.12 -12.06 -8.13
CA VAL A 34 12.51 -11.34 -9.34
C VAL A 34 11.41 -10.35 -9.70
N ALA A 35 11.80 -9.15 -10.11
CA ALA A 35 10.84 -8.11 -10.47
C ALA A 35 9.92 -8.59 -11.59
N ILE A 36 8.62 -8.31 -11.44
CA ILE A 36 7.61 -8.72 -12.40
C ILE A 36 7.54 -7.70 -13.52
N ASN A 37 7.64 -8.17 -14.76
CA ASN A 37 7.44 -7.29 -15.90
C ASN A 37 5.96 -6.94 -16.00
N LYS A 38 5.66 -5.66 -16.27
CA LYS A 38 4.29 -5.18 -16.35
C LYS A 38 3.47 -5.94 -17.40
N ALA A 39 4.13 -6.46 -18.45
CA ALA A 39 3.43 -7.18 -19.51
C ALA A 39 2.72 -8.43 -19.01
N VAL A 40 3.19 -9.05 -17.91
CA VAL A 40 2.56 -10.24 -17.36
C VAL A 40 1.70 -9.93 -16.15
N LEU A 41 1.63 -8.68 -15.74
CA LEU A 41 0.82 -8.25 -14.60
C LEU A 41 -0.65 -8.24 -15.00
N GLN A 42 -1.50 -8.89 -14.23
CA GLN A 42 -2.91 -9.03 -14.56
C GLN A 42 -3.81 -8.14 -13.71
N SER A 43 -3.45 -7.95 -12.44
CA SER A 43 -4.23 -7.07 -11.57
C SER A 43 -3.33 -6.46 -10.51
N LEU A 44 -3.76 -5.31 -10.01
CA LEU A 44 -3.07 -4.62 -8.92
C LEU A 44 -4.12 -3.86 -8.14
N THR A 45 -4.27 -4.20 -6.86
CA THR A 45 -5.29 -3.57 -6.02
C THR A 45 -4.69 -3.04 -4.72
N LEU A 46 -5.34 -2.03 -4.17
CA LEU A 46 -4.96 -1.43 -2.90
C LEU A 46 -6.14 -1.50 -1.93
N THR A 47 -5.87 -1.97 -0.72
CA THR A 47 -6.80 -1.90 0.39
C THR A 47 -6.18 -1.04 1.48
N LEU A 48 -6.92 -0.05 1.93
CA LEU A 48 -6.45 0.88 2.96
C LEU A 48 -7.43 0.86 4.12
N VAL A 49 -6.96 0.48 5.30
CA VAL A 49 -7.83 0.35 6.46
C VAL A 49 -7.17 0.97 7.70
N ASN A 50 -8.01 1.33 8.66
CA ASN A 50 -7.56 1.67 9.99
C ASN A 50 -7.11 0.37 10.67
N ALA A 51 -5.88 0.35 11.16
CA ALA A 51 -5.31 -0.86 11.73
C ALA A 51 -6.05 -1.32 12.99
N GLU A 52 -6.66 -0.40 13.71
CA GLU A 52 -7.28 -0.71 15.00
C GLU A 52 -8.60 -1.44 14.85
N ASP A 53 -9.44 -1.01 13.89
CA ASP A 53 -10.79 -1.57 13.79
C ASP A 53 -11.13 -2.08 12.39
N GLY A 54 -10.22 -1.96 11.43
CA GLY A 54 -10.44 -2.46 10.07
C GLY A 54 -11.34 -1.57 9.21
N THR A 55 -11.64 -0.37 9.66
CA THR A 55 -12.46 0.56 8.86
C THR A 55 -11.76 0.88 7.55
N VAL A 56 -12.46 0.69 6.44
CA VAL A 56 -11.93 1.04 5.12
C VAL A 56 -11.84 2.55 5.00
N LEU A 57 -10.70 3.03 4.52
CA LEU A 57 -10.42 4.44 4.39
C LEU A 57 -10.55 4.87 2.93
N ASN A 58 -11.26 5.97 2.72
CA ASN A 58 -11.41 6.60 1.41
C ASN A 58 -11.87 5.62 0.32
N GLY A 59 -12.70 4.64 0.70
CA GLY A 59 -13.25 3.69 -0.26
C GLY A 59 -12.25 2.74 -0.89
N ARG A 60 -11.03 2.66 -0.35
CA ARG A 60 -10.01 1.79 -0.94
C ARG A 60 -10.09 0.38 -0.38
N ASP A 61 -11.04 -0.38 -0.88
CA ASP A 61 -11.21 -1.78 -0.53
C ASP A 61 -11.02 -2.60 -1.80
N ARG A 62 -9.83 -3.17 -1.96
CA ARG A 62 -9.40 -3.88 -3.17
C ARG A 62 -9.63 -3.04 -4.42
N GLN A 63 -9.31 -1.76 -4.30
CA GLN A 63 -9.50 -0.83 -5.39
C GLN A 63 -8.44 -1.05 -6.46
N ASP A 64 -8.89 -1.13 -7.71
CA ASP A 64 -7.97 -1.24 -8.84
C ASP A 64 -7.10 0.02 -8.91
N ILE A 65 -5.78 -0.19 -8.84
CA ILE A 65 -4.82 0.91 -8.98
C ILE A 65 -3.82 0.66 -10.10
N LEU A 66 -4.12 -0.25 -11.01
CA LEU A 66 -3.25 -0.51 -12.15
C LEU A 66 -3.40 0.65 -13.13
N ASP A 67 -2.49 1.61 -13.00
CA ASP A 67 -2.47 2.86 -13.78
C ASP A 67 -3.77 3.66 -13.67
N THR A 68 -4.38 3.60 -12.48
CA THR A 68 -5.61 4.34 -12.20
C THR A 68 -5.68 4.57 -10.68
N ASN A 69 -6.57 5.44 -10.25
CA ASN A 69 -6.84 5.70 -8.82
C ASN A 69 -5.58 6.00 -8.03
N ASN A 70 -4.69 6.82 -8.61
CA ASN A 70 -3.45 7.30 -8.01
C ASN A 70 -2.33 6.27 -7.97
N GLY A 71 -2.50 5.13 -8.64
CA GLY A 71 -1.46 4.13 -8.79
C GLY A 71 -0.86 4.15 -10.19
N SER A 72 0.41 3.81 -10.29
CA SER A 72 1.09 3.64 -11.57
C SER A 72 2.13 2.54 -11.45
N VAL A 73 2.42 1.87 -12.56
CA VAL A 73 3.39 0.79 -12.61
C VAL A 73 4.30 1.00 -13.80
N THR A 74 5.61 0.91 -13.58
CA THR A 74 6.58 0.94 -14.68
C THR A 74 6.65 -0.43 -15.33
N GLU A 75 7.30 -0.48 -16.49
CA GLU A 75 7.49 -1.77 -17.17
C GLU A 75 8.31 -2.75 -16.36
N ASP A 76 9.17 -2.23 -15.48
CA ASP A 76 10.02 -3.06 -14.61
C ASP A 76 9.32 -3.47 -13.32
N GLY A 77 8.04 -3.19 -13.18
CA GLY A 77 7.27 -3.61 -12.01
C GLY A 77 7.39 -2.70 -10.81
N VAL A 78 7.81 -1.46 -10.98
CA VAL A 78 7.86 -0.50 -9.87
C VAL A 78 6.52 0.20 -9.76
N VAL A 79 5.86 0.03 -8.61
CA VAL A 79 4.57 0.66 -8.32
C VAL A 79 4.80 1.94 -7.55
N THR A 80 4.12 2.99 -7.96
CA THR A 80 4.04 4.25 -7.20
C THR A 80 2.59 4.52 -6.86
N ILE A 81 2.31 4.78 -5.60
CA ILE A 81 0.96 5.10 -5.14
C ILE A 81 1.01 6.48 -4.50
N LYS A 82 0.23 7.40 -5.05
CA LYS A 82 0.13 8.76 -4.52
C LYS A 82 -1.06 8.82 -3.58
N LEU A 83 -0.79 8.67 -2.30
CA LEU A 83 -1.84 8.77 -1.28
C LEU A 83 -2.33 10.20 -1.20
N GLN A 84 -3.64 10.36 -1.26
CA GLN A 84 -4.29 11.66 -1.27
C GLN A 84 -4.59 12.09 0.17
N PRO A 85 -4.88 13.38 0.41
CA PRO A 85 -5.22 13.82 1.77
C PRO A 85 -6.32 12.99 2.43
N ALA A 86 -7.33 12.55 1.68
CA ALA A 86 -8.41 11.75 2.24
C ALA A 86 -7.95 10.36 2.66
N ASP A 87 -6.86 9.84 2.06
CA ASP A 87 -6.29 8.55 2.44
C ASP A 87 -5.65 8.63 3.82
N ASN A 88 -5.21 9.81 4.21
CA ASN A 88 -4.45 10.03 5.44
C ASN A 88 -5.27 10.76 6.49
N ALA A 89 -6.59 10.67 6.40
CA ALA A 89 -7.47 11.27 7.40
C ALA A 89 -7.49 10.38 8.64
N VAL A 90 -7.50 11.01 9.81
CA VAL A 90 -7.56 10.30 11.08
C VAL A 90 -9.02 9.97 11.37
N CYS A 91 -9.30 8.71 11.68
CA CYS A 91 -10.64 8.23 12.01
C CYS A 91 -10.97 8.42 13.48
N GLY A 92 -9.96 8.32 14.33
CA GLY A 92 -10.17 8.42 15.76
C GLY A 92 -10.27 9.86 16.23
N ALA A 93 -10.69 10.01 17.47
CA ALA A 93 -10.90 11.32 18.07
C ALA A 93 -9.67 11.87 18.76
N SER A 94 -8.64 11.07 18.95
CA SER A 94 -7.45 11.50 19.66
C SER A 94 -6.65 12.50 18.85
N MET A 95 -6.32 13.61 19.46
CA MET A 95 -5.70 14.71 18.75
C MET A 95 -4.19 14.63 18.68
N ASN A 96 -3.56 14.03 19.65
CA ASN A 96 -2.10 14.05 19.73
C ASN A 96 -1.49 12.68 19.57
N GLU A 97 -2.22 11.79 18.94
CA GLU A 97 -1.77 10.42 18.84
C GLU A 97 -1.49 10.04 17.38
N ILE A 98 -0.83 8.92 17.24
CA ILE A 98 -0.54 8.36 15.95
C ILE A 98 -1.62 7.31 15.67
N GLU A 99 -2.27 7.43 14.52
CA GLU A 99 -3.20 6.41 14.04
C GLU A 99 -2.49 5.57 13.00
N GLU A 100 -2.57 4.27 13.12
CA GLU A 100 -1.96 3.38 12.14
C GLU A 100 -2.98 2.96 11.11
N HIS A 101 -2.57 3.04 9.84
CA HIS A 101 -3.33 2.53 8.71
C HIS A 101 -2.52 1.43 8.06
N TYR A 102 -3.21 0.38 7.61
CA TYR A 102 -2.58 -0.66 6.81
C TYR A 102 -2.91 -0.43 5.35
N ALA A 103 -1.87 -0.32 4.54
CA ALA A 103 -2.02 -0.25 3.09
C ALA A 103 -1.54 -1.58 2.54
N THR A 104 -2.45 -2.36 1.99
CA THR A 104 -2.16 -3.69 1.47
C THR A 104 -2.27 -3.67 -0.05
N LEU A 105 -1.17 -3.97 -0.69
CA LEU A 105 -1.06 -4.08 -2.13
C LEU A 105 -1.15 -5.55 -2.49
N ARG A 106 -2.02 -5.90 -3.43
CA ARG A 106 -2.15 -7.27 -3.93
C ARG A 106 -2.09 -7.25 -5.43
N TRP A 107 -1.42 -8.24 -5.99
CA TRP A 107 -1.30 -8.33 -7.44
C TRP A 107 -1.39 -9.78 -7.90
N THR A 108 -1.80 -9.95 -9.16
CA THR A 108 -1.77 -11.24 -9.82
C THR A 108 -0.99 -11.09 -11.12
N TYR A 109 -0.33 -12.16 -11.51
CA TYR A 109 0.48 -12.18 -12.73
C TYR A 109 0.51 -13.58 -13.30
N ALA A 110 0.92 -13.69 -14.57
CA ALA A 110 1.14 -14.98 -15.22
C ALA A 110 2.62 -15.32 -15.14
N ASP A 111 2.93 -16.54 -14.71
CA ASP A 111 4.32 -16.98 -14.69
C ASP A 111 4.77 -17.39 -16.11
N THR A 112 5.98 -17.94 -16.22
CA THR A 112 6.53 -18.31 -17.54
C THR A 112 5.75 -19.42 -18.20
N ASP A 113 5.01 -20.21 -17.45
CA ASP A 113 4.15 -21.27 -17.97
C ASP A 113 2.72 -20.80 -18.20
N GLY A 114 2.45 -19.53 -17.91
CA GLY A 114 1.10 -18.99 -18.05
C GLY A 114 0.20 -19.28 -16.87
N ASP A 115 0.72 -19.82 -15.78
CA ASP A 115 -0.09 -20.10 -14.60
C ASP A 115 -0.35 -18.83 -13.80
N PRO A 116 -1.56 -18.69 -13.23
CA PRO A 116 -1.87 -17.51 -12.41
C PRO A 116 -1.16 -17.58 -11.07
N MET A 117 -0.46 -16.52 -10.74
CA MET A 117 0.27 -16.37 -9.49
C MET A 117 -0.15 -15.09 -8.80
N SER A 118 0.10 -14.97 -7.50
CA SER A 118 -0.27 -13.78 -6.76
C SER A 118 0.80 -13.41 -5.75
N GLY A 119 0.77 -12.15 -5.36
CA GLY A 119 1.64 -11.64 -4.32
C GLY A 119 0.95 -10.55 -3.53
N ALA A 120 1.56 -10.16 -2.42
CA ALA A 120 1.02 -9.11 -1.57
C ALA A 120 2.16 -8.41 -0.83
N HIS A 121 1.95 -7.14 -0.53
CA HIS A 121 2.87 -6.33 0.26
C HIS A 121 2.03 -5.39 1.13
N GLN A 122 2.45 -5.19 2.36
CA GLN A 122 1.73 -4.30 3.27
C GLN A 122 2.66 -3.26 3.85
N TRP A 123 2.21 -2.02 3.83
CA TRP A 123 2.84 -0.94 4.58
C TRP A 123 2.03 -0.64 5.82
N VAL A 124 2.72 -0.20 6.87
CA VAL A 124 2.08 0.45 8.01
C VAL A 124 2.31 1.94 7.85
N ILE A 125 1.22 2.68 7.78
CA ILE A 125 1.28 4.13 7.66
C ILE A 125 0.92 4.72 9.00
N GLN A 126 1.86 5.39 9.63
CA GLN A 126 1.63 6.05 10.91
C GLN A 126 1.23 7.49 10.60
N VAL A 127 -0.07 7.75 10.78
CA VAL A 127 -0.63 9.06 10.52
C VAL A 127 -0.61 9.85 11.81
N HIS A 128 0.12 10.95 11.80
CA HIS A 128 0.28 11.80 12.98
C HIS A 128 -0.87 12.80 13.01
N ALA A 129 -1.75 12.63 13.99
CA ALA A 129 -2.84 13.55 14.16
C ALA A 129 -2.29 14.92 14.54
N SER A 130 -2.74 15.94 13.83
CA SER A 130 -2.27 17.28 14.09
C SER A 130 -3.11 17.92 15.18
N PRO A 131 -2.50 18.55 16.15
CA PRO A 131 -3.25 19.28 17.19
C PRO A 131 -4.00 20.47 16.61
#